data_88de54be24d21c594e712a8abd4d640e
#
_entry.id   88de54be24d21c594e712a8abd4d640e
#
_cell.length_a   1.000
_cell.length_b   1.000
_cell.length_c   1.000
_cell.angle_alpha   90.00
_cell.angle_beta   90.00
_cell.angle_gamma   90.00
#
_symmetry.space_group_name_H-M   'P 1'
#
loop_
_entity.id
_entity.type
_entity.pdbx_description
1 polymer ?
#
loop_
_entity_poly.entity_id
_entity_poly.type
_entity_poly.pdbx_seq_one_letter_code
_entity_poly.pdbx_strand_id
1 'polypeptide(L)'
;MLFMVFGGIVGGIATLFVTKKLINKILLTIPGIILGIIAGLITYALIGGLIGTMVPRKEVITEEQKIYALNDSSSITYIYRGYMNEKLVYRYVIETDKGKHVEEVAADNCYIKEGDYSPKIVKHNSVFANAWFYMIAYDLKEDSSYYYEFYVPKNTVTEQYKIDLE
;
A
#
# COMPACT_ATOMS: atom_id res chain seq x y z
N MET A 1 5.88 16.51 -4.99
CA MET A 1 7.13 17.24 -4.67
C MET A 1 7.36 18.47 -5.55
N LEU A 2 7.25 18.33 -6.87
CA LEU A 2 7.46 19.43 -7.83
C LEU A 2 6.57 20.66 -7.54
N PHE A 3 5.29 20.46 -7.26
CA PHE A 3 4.32 21.54 -6.94
C PHE A 3 4.67 22.34 -5.69
N MET A 4 5.29 21.72 -4.67
CA MET A 4 5.75 22.43 -3.46
C MET A 4 6.89 23.40 -3.78
N VAL A 5 7.85 22.95 -4.57
CA VAL A 5 9.01 23.79 -4.98
C VAL A 5 8.53 24.95 -5.83
N PHE A 6 7.71 24.70 -6.84
CA PHE A 6 7.11 25.76 -7.66
C PHE A 6 6.27 26.72 -6.85
N GLY A 7 5.41 26.23 -5.96
CA GLY A 7 4.59 27.05 -5.08
C GLY A 7 5.43 27.97 -4.20
N GLY A 8 6.50 27.45 -3.59
CA GLY A 8 7.42 28.23 -2.79
C GLY A 8 8.13 29.34 -3.58
N ILE A 9 8.63 29.01 -4.79
CA ILE A 9 9.27 29.97 -5.69
C ILE A 9 8.31 31.09 -6.11
N VAL A 10 7.12 30.70 -6.59
CA VAL A 10 6.09 31.66 -7.04
C VAL A 10 5.62 32.55 -5.88
N GLY A 11 5.41 31.99 -4.68
CA GLY A 11 5.05 32.77 -3.50
C GLY A 11 6.14 33.75 -3.08
N GLY A 12 7.41 33.34 -3.11
CA GLY A 12 8.55 34.21 -2.83
C GLY A 12 8.68 35.35 -3.85
N ILE A 13 8.56 35.03 -5.15
CA ILE A 13 8.64 36.05 -6.23
C ILE A 13 7.48 37.05 -6.12
N ALA A 14 6.24 36.56 -5.90
CA ALA A 14 5.06 37.42 -5.78
C ALA A 14 5.23 38.46 -4.66
N THR A 15 5.78 38.09 -3.50
CA THR A 15 6.01 39.03 -2.39
C THR A 15 7.08 40.09 -2.73
N LEU A 16 8.10 39.76 -3.54
CA LEU A 16 9.11 40.74 -4.00
C LEU A 16 8.52 41.80 -4.91
N PHE A 17 7.50 41.47 -5.72
CA PHE A 17 6.83 42.44 -6.60
C PHE A 17 5.81 43.32 -5.86
N VAL A 18 5.13 42.80 -4.86
CA VAL A 18 4.07 43.53 -4.15
C VAL A 18 4.62 44.56 -3.16
N THR A 19 5.82 44.37 -2.62
CA THR A 19 6.38 45.24 -1.59
C THR A 19 7.30 46.33 -2.14
N LYS A 20 7.00 47.62 -1.80
CA LYS A 20 7.75 48.78 -2.25
C LYS A 20 9.00 49.10 -1.41
N LYS A 21 9.03 48.74 -0.11
CA LYS A 21 10.16 49.02 0.81
C LYS A 21 11.05 47.80 1.00
N LEU A 22 12.38 47.98 0.99
CA LEU A 22 13.36 46.89 1.08
C LEU A 22 13.22 46.05 2.35
N ILE A 23 12.99 46.68 3.51
CA ILE A 23 12.80 46.03 4.79
C ILE A 23 11.51 45.15 4.78
N ASN A 24 10.43 45.69 4.20
CA ASN A 24 9.19 44.93 4.07
C ASN A 24 9.31 43.76 3.08
N LYS A 25 10.21 43.90 2.04
CA LYS A 25 10.47 42.79 1.11
C LYS A 25 11.06 41.59 1.84
N ILE A 26 12.08 41.79 2.67
CA ILE A 26 12.72 40.69 3.41
C ILE A 26 11.74 40.09 4.42
N LEU A 27 11.04 40.92 5.17
CA LEU A 27 10.10 40.48 6.22
C LEU A 27 8.92 39.65 5.65
N LEU A 28 8.40 40.01 4.47
CA LEU A 28 7.25 39.35 3.84
C LEU A 28 7.64 38.21 2.89
N THR A 29 8.91 38.07 2.51
CA THR A 29 9.36 36.99 1.65
C THR A 29 9.23 35.62 2.32
N ILE A 30 9.59 35.50 3.61
CA ILE A 30 9.47 34.24 4.37
C ILE A 30 8.01 33.76 4.46
N PRO A 31 7.04 34.59 4.93
CA PRO A 31 5.62 34.21 4.90
C PRO A 31 5.11 33.88 3.50
N GLY A 32 5.55 34.61 2.47
CA GLY A 32 5.17 34.33 1.08
C GLY A 32 5.65 32.98 0.57
N ILE A 33 6.86 32.58 0.91
CA ILE A 33 7.40 31.25 0.60
C ILE A 33 6.58 30.18 1.32
N ILE A 34 6.29 30.35 2.60
CA ILE A 34 5.52 29.41 3.41
C ILE A 34 4.11 29.22 2.82
N LEU A 35 3.41 30.30 2.51
CA LEU A 35 2.08 30.26 1.89
C LEU A 35 2.13 29.57 0.51
N GLY A 36 3.17 29.85 -0.29
CA GLY A 36 3.38 29.22 -1.58
C GLY A 36 3.61 27.71 -1.46
N ILE A 37 4.37 27.26 -0.46
CA ILE A 37 4.57 25.82 -0.18
C ILE A 37 3.25 25.18 0.22
N ILE A 38 2.46 25.79 1.10
CA ILE A 38 1.16 25.30 1.53
C ILE A 38 0.21 25.19 0.34
N ALA A 39 0.11 26.23 -0.48
CA ALA A 39 -0.70 26.20 -1.70
C ALA A 39 -0.24 25.10 -2.68
N GLY A 40 1.07 24.92 -2.83
CA GLY A 40 1.66 23.86 -3.63
C GLY A 40 1.33 22.45 -3.12
N LEU A 41 1.29 22.24 -1.79
CA LEU A 41 0.87 20.99 -1.16
C LEU A 41 -0.60 20.69 -1.44
N ILE A 42 -1.49 21.68 -1.27
CA ILE A 42 -2.91 21.52 -1.55
C ILE A 42 -3.14 21.19 -3.02
N THR A 43 -2.45 21.90 -3.92
CA THR A 43 -2.52 21.64 -5.36
C THR A 43 -2.03 20.23 -5.69
N TYR A 44 -0.93 19.77 -5.08
CA TYR A 44 -0.41 18.43 -5.25
C TYR A 44 -1.41 17.36 -4.75
N ALA A 45 -2.05 17.58 -3.61
CA ALA A 45 -3.02 16.65 -3.08
C ALA A 45 -4.27 16.53 -3.99
N LEU A 46 -4.78 17.64 -4.49
CA LEU A 46 -5.99 17.68 -5.33
C LEU A 46 -5.71 17.25 -6.77
N ILE A 47 -4.82 17.96 -7.45
CA ILE A 47 -4.54 17.73 -8.88
C ILE A 47 -3.66 16.49 -9.05
N GLY A 48 -2.65 16.31 -8.22
CA GLY A 48 -1.77 15.14 -8.23
C GLY A 48 -2.54 13.85 -7.94
N GLY A 49 -3.55 13.88 -7.07
CA GLY A 49 -4.45 12.77 -6.82
C GLY A 49 -5.28 12.41 -8.05
N LEU A 50 -5.86 13.40 -8.73
CA LEU A 50 -6.62 13.18 -9.98
C LEU A 50 -5.70 12.61 -11.08
N ILE A 51 -4.52 13.17 -11.27
CA ILE A 51 -3.53 12.64 -12.23
C ILE A 51 -3.18 11.20 -11.87
N GLY A 52 -2.97 10.90 -10.58
CA GLY A 52 -2.62 9.56 -10.10
C GLY A 52 -3.64 8.47 -10.46
N THR A 53 -4.92 8.82 -10.61
CA THR A 53 -5.94 7.86 -11.07
C THR A 53 -5.86 7.54 -12.57
N MET A 54 -5.24 8.40 -13.37
CA MET A 54 -5.14 8.29 -14.84
C MET A 54 -3.79 7.74 -15.30
N VAL A 55 -2.80 7.70 -14.43
CA VAL A 55 -1.44 7.24 -14.75
C VAL A 55 -1.43 5.73 -14.96
N PRO A 56 -0.72 5.23 -16.00
CA PRO A 56 -0.52 3.80 -16.20
C PRO A 56 0.13 3.14 -15.00
N ARG A 57 -0.38 1.97 -14.61
CA ARG A 57 0.09 1.18 -13.47
C ARG A 57 0.68 -0.14 -13.95
N LYS A 58 1.54 -0.71 -13.13
CA LYS A 58 2.07 -2.07 -13.30
C LYS A 58 1.96 -2.83 -12.00
N GLU A 59 1.77 -4.12 -12.10
CA GLU A 59 1.83 -5.02 -10.95
C GLU A 59 3.28 -5.37 -10.64
N VAL A 60 3.61 -5.36 -9.36
CA VAL A 60 4.91 -5.78 -8.84
C VAL A 60 4.71 -6.70 -7.66
N ILE A 61 5.55 -7.72 -7.56
CA ILE A 61 5.63 -8.55 -6.37
C ILE A 61 6.42 -7.76 -5.33
N THR A 62 5.80 -7.50 -4.19
CA THR A 62 6.43 -6.76 -3.09
C THR A 62 6.90 -7.68 -1.98
N GLU A 63 6.27 -8.84 -1.83
CA GLU A 63 6.60 -9.78 -0.78
C GLU A 63 6.32 -11.20 -1.26
N GLU A 64 7.21 -12.13 -0.94
CA GLU A 64 7.03 -13.55 -1.13
C GLU A 64 7.50 -14.26 0.13
N GLN A 65 6.59 -15.03 0.75
CA GLN A 65 6.87 -15.77 1.97
C GLN A 65 6.46 -17.22 1.85
N LYS A 66 7.27 -18.12 2.41
CA LYS A 66 6.93 -19.52 2.56
C LYS A 66 5.89 -19.68 3.67
N ILE A 67 4.87 -20.50 3.40
CA ILE A 67 3.88 -20.88 4.41
C ILE A 67 4.11 -22.31 4.87
N TYR A 68 3.74 -22.58 6.11
CA TYR A 68 3.94 -23.86 6.77
C TYR A 68 2.63 -24.53 7.08
N ALA A 69 2.62 -25.86 7.00
CA ALA A 69 1.44 -26.62 7.37
C ALA A 69 1.19 -26.53 8.88
N LEU A 70 -0.07 -26.37 9.24
CA LEU A 70 -0.57 -26.74 10.54
C LEU A 70 -0.95 -28.23 10.45
N ASN A 71 -0.13 -29.08 11.06
CA ASN A 71 -0.42 -30.50 11.09
C ASN A 71 -1.54 -30.76 12.10
N ASP A 72 -2.70 -31.10 11.60
CA ASP A 72 -3.65 -31.86 12.37
C ASP A 72 -3.35 -33.35 12.14
N SER A 73 -3.65 -34.22 13.11
CA SER A 73 -3.27 -35.63 13.13
C SER A 73 -3.79 -36.45 11.91
N SER A 74 -4.62 -35.86 11.06
CA SER A 74 -5.24 -36.54 9.93
C SER A 74 -5.01 -35.89 8.55
N SER A 75 -4.58 -34.63 8.46
CA SER A 75 -4.41 -33.93 7.17
C SER A 75 -3.34 -32.83 7.21
N ILE A 76 -2.68 -32.63 6.07
CA ILE A 76 -1.75 -31.51 5.88
C ILE A 76 -2.58 -30.33 5.37
N THR A 77 -2.68 -29.27 6.17
CA THR A 77 -3.42 -28.06 5.80
C THR A 77 -2.51 -26.84 5.85
N TYR A 78 -2.49 -26.07 4.77
CA TYR A 78 -1.70 -24.81 4.70
C TYR A 78 -2.56 -23.57 4.90
N ILE A 79 -3.83 -23.62 4.50
CA ILE A 79 -4.75 -22.50 4.58
C ILE A 79 -6.04 -22.93 5.27
N TYR A 80 -6.43 -22.16 6.27
CA TYR A 80 -7.70 -22.31 6.95
C TYR A 80 -8.64 -21.17 6.59
N ARG A 81 -9.81 -21.53 6.11
CA ARG A 81 -10.88 -20.59 5.82
C ARG A 81 -11.76 -20.44 7.06
N GLY A 82 -11.95 -19.23 7.54
CA GLY A 82 -12.77 -18.95 8.71
C GLY A 82 -13.48 -17.61 8.61
N TYR A 83 -14.31 -17.31 9.60
CA TYR A 83 -14.98 -16.02 9.71
C TYR A 83 -14.46 -15.27 10.93
N MET A 84 -14.16 -13.98 10.76
CA MET A 84 -13.86 -13.06 11.82
C MET A 84 -14.72 -11.80 11.65
N ASN A 85 -15.56 -11.48 12.65
CA ASN A 85 -16.50 -10.36 12.58
C ASN A 85 -17.34 -10.36 11.28
N GLU A 86 -17.92 -11.52 10.94
CA GLU A 86 -18.75 -11.76 9.74
C GLU A 86 -17.99 -11.66 8.40
N LYS A 87 -16.69 -11.37 8.40
CA LYS A 87 -15.84 -11.34 7.21
C LYS A 87 -15.08 -12.65 7.06
N LEU A 88 -15.03 -13.13 5.82
CA LEU A 88 -14.24 -14.30 5.47
C LEU A 88 -12.76 -13.96 5.52
N VAL A 89 -11.98 -14.78 6.23
CA VAL A 89 -10.53 -14.64 6.34
C VAL A 89 -9.83 -15.96 6.03
N TYR A 90 -8.61 -15.84 5.51
CA TYR A 90 -7.69 -16.97 5.39
C TYR A 90 -6.61 -16.86 6.46
N ARG A 91 -6.39 -17.96 7.18
CA ARG A 91 -5.35 -18.12 8.19
C ARG A 91 -4.27 -19.02 7.65
N TYR A 92 -3.03 -18.63 7.86
CA TYR A 92 -1.86 -19.38 7.41
C TYR A 92 -0.70 -19.18 8.39
N VAL A 93 0.31 -20.03 8.32
CA VAL A 93 1.47 -19.98 9.22
C VAL A 93 2.69 -19.55 8.46
N ILE A 94 3.37 -18.56 8.97
CA ILE A 94 4.71 -18.13 8.53
C ILE A 94 5.75 -18.43 9.62
N GLU A 95 7.01 -18.40 9.25
CA GLU A 95 8.12 -18.45 10.17
C GLU A 95 8.75 -17.07 10.31
N THR A 96 8.91 -16.64 11.55
CA THR A 96 9.56 -15.38 11.93
C THR A 96 10.77 -15.67 12.79
N ASP A 97 11.58 -14.66 13.08
CA ASP A 97 12.73 -14.78 13.99
C ASP A 97 12.34 -15.29 15.41
N LYS A 98 11.06 -15.13 15.79
CA LYS A 98 10.50 -15.58 17.07
C LYS A 98 9.85 -16.97 17.00
N GLY A 99 9.84 -17.60 15.82
CA GLY A 99 9.21 -18.88 15.57
C GLY A 99 7.99 -18.80 14.65
N LYS A 100 7.19 -19.87 14.64
CA LYS A 100 5.98 -19.94 13.81
C LYS A 100 4.90 -18.99 14.32
N HIS A 101 4.33 -18.21 13.41
CA HIS A 101 3.27 -17.26 13.68
C HIS A 101 2.08 -17.49 12.74
N VAL A 102 0.87 -17.41 13.30
CA VAL A 102 -0.38 -17.49 12.51
C VAL A 102 -0.73 -16.08 12.05
N GLU A 103 -0.86 -15.90 10.75
CA GLU A 103 -1.34 -14.67 10.15
C GLU A 103 -2.74 -14.84 9.55
N GLU A 104 -3.43 -13.72 9.40
CA GLU A 104 -4.77 -13.65 8.84
C GLU A 104 -4.83 -12.59 7.74
N VAL A 105 -5.55 -12.90 6.66
CA VAL A 105 -5.80 -11.96 5.56
C VAL A 105 -7.26 -12.05 5.12
N ALA A 106 -7.86 -10.90 4.76
CA ALA A 106 -9.21 -10.86 4.25
C ALA A 106 -9.31 -11.60 2.91
N ALA A 107 -10.30 -12.47 2.76
CA ALA A 107 -10.46 -13.31 1.58
C ALA A 107 -10.78 -12.50 0.31
N ASP A 108 -11.36 -11.31 0.44
CA ASP A 108 -11.76 -10.46 -0.67
C ASP A 108 -10.58 -10.05 -1.59
N ASN A 109 -9.36 -10.02 -1.03
CA ASN A 109 -8.14 -9.65 -1.75
C ASN A 109 -7.21 -10.86 -1.92
N CYS A 110 -7.74 -12.09 -1.95
CA CYS A 110 -6.94 -13.30 -2.00
C CYS A 110 -7.35 -14.21 -3.16
N TYR A 111 -6.37 -14.75 -3.85
CA TYR A 111 -6.53 -15.81 -4.84
C TYR A 111 -5.78 -17.05 -4.39
N ILE A 112 -6.42 -18.22 -4.48
CA ILE A 112 -5.80 -19.50 -4.13
C ILE A 112 -5.56 -20.29 -5.41
N LYS A 113 -4.31 -20.69 -5.62
CA LYS A 113 -3.85 -21.54 -6.73
C LYS A 113 -3.42 -22.88 -6.18
N GLU A 114 -4.23 -23.91 -6.44
CA GLU A 114 -3.92 -25.28 -6.04
C GLU A 114 -3.25 -26.04 -7.18
N GLY A 115 -2.15 -26.71 -6.88
CA GLY A 115 -1.38 -27.44 -7.90
C GLY A 115 -0.18 -28.15 -7.29
N ASP A 116 0.82 -28.43 -8.15
CA ASP A 116 2.11 -28.97 -7.72
C ASP A 116 3.05 -27.80 -7.39
N TYR A 117 2.71 -27.08 -6.34
CA TYR A 117 3.45 -25.90 -5.90
C TYR A 117 4.14 -26.12 -4.54
N SER A 118 5.30 -25.47 -4.35
CA SER A 118 5.83 -25.26 -3.01
C SER A 118 4.94 -24.24 -2.28
N PRO A 119 4.51 -24.53 -1.04
CA PRO A 119 3.57 -23.66 -0.32
C PRO A 119 4.15 -22.28 -0.05
N LYS A 120 3.50 -21.25 -0.58
CA LYS A 120 3.91 -19.85 -0.41
C LYS A 120 2.75 -18.88 -0.57
N ILE A 121 2.90 -17.69 0.00
CA ILE A 121 2.07 -16.52 -0.24
C ILE A 121 2.88 -15.47 -0.97
N VAL A 122 2.26 -14.82 -1.95
CA VAL A 122 2.86 -13.75 -2.75
C VAL A 122 1.95 -12.52 -2.68
N LYS A 123 2.50 -11.39 -2.27
CA LYS A 123 1.79 -10.12 -2.25
C LYS A 123 2.11 -9.32 -3.51
N HIS A 124 1.08 -8.96 -4.23
CA HIS A 124 1.14 -8.11 -5.40
C HIS A 124 0.65 -6.73 -5.07
N ASN A 125 1.40 -5.70 -5.47
CA ASN A 125 0.99 -4.31 -5.38
C ASN A 125 0.91 -3.71 -6.78
N SER A 126 -0.06 -2.81 -6.93
CA SER A 126 -0.19 -2.00 -8.13
C SER A 126 0.50 -0.66 -7.93
N VAL A 127 1.59 -0.41 -8.64
CA VAL A 127 2.40 0.81 -8.54
C VAL A 127 2.40 1.57 -9.87
N PHE A 128 2.79 2.83 -9.88
CA PHE A 128 2.95 3.57 -11.13
C PHE A 128 3.96 2.88 -12.06
N ALA A 129 3.63 2.78 -13.34
CA ALA A 129 4.47 2.10 -14.32
C ALA A 129 5.86 2.74 -14.44
N ASN A 130 5.95 4.04 -14.19
CA ASN A 130 7.21 4.79 -14.24
C ASN A 130 7.38 5.63 -12.97
N ALA A 131 8.56 5.57 -12.37
CA ALA A 131 8.87 6.24 -11.10
C ALA A 131 8.76 7.78 -11.18
N TRP A 132 8.94 8.40 -12.36
CA TRP A 132 8.84 9.84 -12.48
C TRP A 132 7.41 10.37 -12.21
N PHE A 133 6.38 9.54 -12.36
CA PHE A 133 5.02 9.93 -12.04
C PHE A 133 4.83 10.31 -10.57
N TYR A 134 5.60 9.75 -9.64
CA TYR A 134 5.57 10.15 -8.22
C TYR A 134 5.99 11.60 -7.98
N MET A 135 6.61 12.27 -8.96
CA MET A 135 6.95 13.68 -8.86
C MET A 135 5.75 14.61 -9.11
N ILE A 136 4.78 14.18 -9.93
CA ILE A 136 3.64 15.00 -10.38
C ILE A 136 2.28 14.44 -9.94
N ALA A 137 2.21 13.16 -9.61
CA ALA A 137 1.01 12.46 -9.20
C ALA A 137 1.13 11.94 -7.76
N TYR A 138 0.01 11.94 -7.06
CA TYR A 138 -0.12 11.30 -5.74
C TYR A 138 -0.85 9.98 -5.89
N ASP A 139 -0.28 8.91 -5.36
CA ASP A 139 -0.89 7.58 -5.42
C ASP A 139 -1.90 7.38 -4.30
N LEU A 140 -3.17 7.66 -4.59
CA LEU A 140 -4.28 7.44 -3.66
C LEU A 140 -4.59 5.95 -3.43
N LYS A 141 -4.04 5.06 -4.27
CA LYS A 141 -4.32 3.62 -4.24
C LYS A 141 -3.16 2.77 -3.72
N GLU A 142 -2.04 3.38 -3.34
CA GLU A 142 -0.84 2.66 -2.92
C GLU A 142 -1.15 1.64 -1.82
N ASP A 143 -1.92 2.04 -0.81
CA ASP A 143 -2.28 1.17 0.32
C ASP A 143 -3.51 0.28 0.09
N SER A 144 -4.29 0.51 -0.99
CA SER A 144 -5.55 -0.19 -1.23
C SER A 144 -5.54 -1.12 -2.45
N SER A 145 -4.50 -1.05 -3.28
CA SER A 145 -4.39 -1.81 -4.53
C SER A 145 -3.40 -2.96 -4.39
N TYR A 146 -3.59 -3.80 -3.38
CA TYR A 146 -2.83 -5.03 -3.23
C TYR A 146 -3.76 -6.24 -3.21
N TYR A 147 -3.22 -7.38 -3.62
CA TYR A 147 -3.85 -8.68 -3.46
C TYR A 147 -2.80 -9.74 -3.14
N TYR A 148 -3.27 -10.86 -2.60
CA TYR A 148 -2.43 -11.99 -2.27
C TYR A 148 -2.73 -13.18 -3.18
N GLU A 149 -1.70 -13.89 -3.57
CA GLU A 149 -1.81 -15.18 -4.22
C GLU A 149 -1.20 -16.26 -3.33
N PHE A 150 -2.02 -17.23 -2.95
CA PHE A 150 -1.56 -18.43 -2.29
C PHE A 150 -1.28 -19.50 -3.32
N TYR A 151 -0.10 -20.09 -3.26
CA TYR A 151 0.29 -21.26 -4.03
C TYR A 151 0.39 -22.43 -3.07
N VAL A 152 -0.46 -23.43 -3.21
CA VAL A 152 -0.51 -24.58 -2.29
C VAL A 152 -0.73 -25.90 -3.04
N PRO A 153 -0.34 -27.05 -2.46
CA PRO A 153 -0.67 -28.35 -2.98
C PRO A 153 -2.18 -28.57 -3.01
N LYS A 154 -2.63 -29.46 -3.90
CA LYS A 154 -4.07 -29.80 -4.00
C LYS A 154 -4.62 -30.37 -2.69
N ASN A 155 -5.86 -30.02 -2.38
CA ASN A 155 -6.59 -30.53 -1.19
C ASN A 155 -5.94 -30.15 0.15
N THR A 156 -5.28 -29.00 0.22
CA THR A 156 -4.64 -28.50 1.45
C THR A 156 -5.26 -27.20 1.97
N VAL A 157 -6.42 -26.83 1.43
CA VAL A 157 -7.25 -25.71 1.90
C VAL A 157 -8.45 -26.30 2.64
N THR A 158 -8.67 -25.89 3.89
CA THR A 158 -9.78 -26.39 4.72
C THR A 158 -10.86 -25.33 4.83
N GLU A 159 -12.12 -25.72 4.60
CA GLU A 159 -13.26 -24.79 4.60
C GLU A 159 -13.85 -24.51 5.98
N GLN A 160 -13.49 -25.26 7.01
CA GLN A 160 -14.00 -25.05 8.36
C GLN A 160 -12.92 -25.33 9.40
N TYR A 161 -12.61 -24.33 10.20
CA TYR A 161 -11.94 -24.50 11.48
C TYR A 161 -12.95 -24.19 12.59
N LYS A 162 -13.53 -25.22 13.21
CA LYS A 162 -14.14 -25.11 14.52
C LYS A 162 -13.03 -25.26 15.55
N ILE A 163 -12.66 -24.18 16.19
CA ILE A 163 -11.94 -24.29 17.46
C ILE A 163 -13.00 -24.63 18.49
N ASP A 164 -13.10 -25.89 18.87
CA ASP A 164 -13.75 -26.26 20.13
C ASP A 164 -12.80 -25.83 21.24
N LEU A 165 -13.06 -24.67 21.80
CA LEU A 165 -12.47 -24.24 23.07
C LEU A 165 -13.26 -24.96 24.17
N GLU A 166 -12.80 -26.15 24.56
CA GLU A 166 -13.16 -26.75 25.86
C GLU A 166 -12.32 -26.12 26.98
#